data_bd5052420b3dfd8f9b08d74c3016e6de
#
_entry.id   bd5052420b3dfd8f9b08d74c3016e6de
#
_cell.length_a   1.000
_cell.length_b   1.000
_cell.length_c   1.000
_cell.angle_alpha   90.00
_cell.angle_beta   90.00
_cell.angle_gamma   90.00
#
_symmetry.space_group_name_H-M   'P 1'
#
loop_
_entity.id
_entity.type
_entity.pdbx_description
1 polymer ?
#
loop_
_entity_poly.entity_id
_entity_poly.type
_entity_poly.pdbx_seq_one_letter_code
_entity_poly.pdbx_strand_id
1 'polypeptide(L)'
;MLLRTIDPATATALPLGGLADDLDLLIGDLESRFRAVGETLASTINTVDRMATGLDEVQRALSPEVAGAAVDKLRQAAHRLGTLPQQRRQRAGQIGALTLRTRELRELLSDVAELLRTLSIYGMNIKIASSGEMSFVQFATGMEGKLDSGRRELKQFEQELASFGTVVRDVKEADDLLADECRKVPATVPGELSGNADVLERHLESTAKMARDVRAIMQKVQAEVARILGAIQVGDSVRQRVEHCAAILRAAQAEPDAPGASAHLSRLVAAQMAGIAEDFRREMGALVGSLAQLGPLAEGLMKIVAAQAQGEESEALGKLQSGIAGLGHVTGRLTEADRQLEGLTAFVANTIADLSRGLGRIQRIAMDVQDISTNTRLLCRRHGIIGRAVAVIATEVNPCATRLTRLSSDIERVVQSLGMLDLRPEGADGAGGSTGALDDALAVVRSACETSDHAMSNGGDEARRIIATLQEDVGALQHEQGFADQLDVGAVVLNRQAMATELSAADEEVLRRLLPWAAGLYTMASEREIHAAFLLPGMEQTAAPPPAAFDDDDDGLF
;
A
#
# COMPACT_ATOMS: atom_id res chain seq x y z
N MET A 1 -42.68 46.46 -8.15
CA MET A 1 -42.56 45.32 -9.10
C MET A 1 -43.44 45.48 -10.32
N LEU A 2 -43.30 46.66 -10.99
CA LEU A 2 -44.08 47.02 -12.19
C LEU A 2 -43.68 46.15 -13.41
N LEU A 3 -42.39 45.84 -13.60
CA LEU A 3 -41.90 45.05 -14.72
C LEU A 3 -42.48 43.63 -14.83
N ARG A 4 -42.93 43.03 -13.69
CA ARG A 4 -43.57 41.68 -13.68
C ARG A 4 -45.04 41.69 -14.10
N THR A 5 -45.69 42.83 -14.05
CA THR A 5 -47.15 42.93 -14.25
C THR A 5 -47.56 43.75 -15.46
N ILE A 6 -46.61 44.37 -16.15
CA ILE A 6 -46.88 45.23 -17.29
C ILE A 6 -47.11 44.40 -18.56
N ASP A 7 -48.28 44.61 -19.20
CA ASP A 7 -48.44 44.21 -20.58
C ASP A 7 -47.74 45.25 -21.48
N PRO A 8 -46.67 44.84 -22.19
CA PRO A 8 -45.91 45.75 -23.05
C PRO A 8 -46.77 46.42 -24.15
N ALA A 9 -47.98 45.89 -24.44
CA ALA A 9 -48.89 46.44 -25.40
C ALA A 9 -49.72 47.65 -24.87
N THR A 10 -49.90 47.75 -23.54
CA THR A 10 -50.79 48.71 -22.89
C THR A 10 -50.09 49.78 -22.03
N ALA A 11 -48.79 49.64 -21.78
CA ALA A 11 -48.02 50.57 -20.95
C ALA A 11 -47.81 51.92 -21.63
N THR A 12 -48.47 52.97 -21.17
CA THR A 12 -48.47 54.32 -21.82
C THR A 12 -47.54 55.31 -21.13
N ALA A 13 -47.16 55.16 -19.85
CA ALA A 13 -46.15 56.00 -19.20
C ALA A 13 -45.78 55.41 -17.82
N LEU A 14 -44.52 55.10 -17.63
CA LEU A 14 -43.95 54.75 -16.31
C LEU A 14 -43.05 55.90 -15.84
N PRO A 15 -43.04 56.28 -14.58
CA PRO A 15 -42.06 57.21 -14.05
C PRO A 15 -40.67 56.54 -14.07
N LEU A 16 -39.65 57.23 -14.61
CA LEU A 16 -38.29 56.71 -14.79
C LEU A 16 -37.70 56.22 -13.46
N GLY A 17 -38.00 56.90 -12.35
CA GLY A 17 -37.58 56.45 -11.00
C GLY A 17 -38.21 55.14 -10.56
N GLY A 18 -39.49 54.91 -10.88
CA GLY A 18 -40.15 53.65 -10.58
C GLY A 18 -39.56 52.46 -11.32
N LEU A 19 -39.07 52.70 -12.57
CA LEU A 19 -38.35 51.68 -13.34
C LEU A 19 -36.94 51.43 -12.79
N ALA A 20 -36.23 52.48 -12.33
CA ALA A 20 -34.94 52.34 -11.69
C ALA A 20 -35.05 51.54 -10.38
N ASP A 21 -36.09 51.78 -9.58
CA ASP A 21 -36.32 51.02 -8.33
C ASP A 21 -36.73 49.53 -8.62
N ASP A 22 -37.47 49.29 -9.70
CA ASP A 22 -37.78 47.92 -10.14
C ASP A 22 -36.53 47.17 -10.64
N LEU A 23 -35.58 47.86 -11.28
CA LEU A 23 -34.29 47.28 -11.66
C LEU A 23 -33.46 46.87 -10.43
N ASP A 24 -33.40 47.70 -9.38
CA ASP A 24 -32.70 47.38 -8.15
C ASP A 24 -33.30 46.15 -7.44
N LEU A 25 -34.63 46.03 -7.43
CA LEU A 25 -35.32 44.85 -6.86
C LEU A 25 -35.04 43.59 -7.69
N LEU A 26 -34.95 43.71 -9.00
CA LEU A 26 -34.67 42.63 -9.92
C LEU A 26 -33.26 42.05 -9.69
N ILE A 27 -32.29 42.93 -9.44
CA ILE A 27 -30.90 42.57 -9.13
C ILE A 27 -30.81 41.83 -7.81
N GLY A 28 -31.46 42.29 -6.74
CA GLY A 28 -31.42 41.69 -5.42
C GLY A 28 -31.88 40.21 -5.42
N ASP A 29 -32.95 39.92 -6.19
CA ASP A 29 -33.44 38.56 -6.40
C ASP A 29 -32.38 37.68 -7.11
N LEU A 30 -31.80 38.22 -8.20
CA LEU A 30 -30.79 37.50 -8.99
C LEU A 30 -29.54 37.20 -8.18
N GLU A 31 -28.97 38.17 -7.45
CA GLU A 31 -27.77 38.03 -6.63
C GLU A 31 -27.95 36.94 -5.57
N SER A 32 -29.07 36.90 -4.89
CA SER A 32 -29.35 35.93 -3.86
C SER A 32 -29.30 34.47 -4.38
N ARG A 33 -29.78 34.26 -5.62
CA ARG A 33 -29.80 32.94 -6.26
C ARG A 33 -28.44 32.51 -6.79
N PHE A 34 -27.71 33.43 -7.43
CA PHE A 34 -26.34 33.14 -7.88
C PHE A 34 -25.41 32.83 -6.70
N ARG A 35 -25.59 33.51 -5.56
CA ARG A 35 -24.85 33.23 -4.34
C ARG A 35 -25.15 31.80 -3.83
N ALA A 36 -26.41 31.39 -3.78
CA ALA A 36 -26.78 30.03 -3.36
C ALA A 36 -26.14 28.95 -4.25
N VAL A 37 -26.17 29.14 -5.57
CA VAL A 37 -25.51 28.22 -6.52
C VAL A 37 -23.99 28.21 -6.32
N GLY A 38 -23.38 29.37 -6.09
CA GLY A 38 -21.94 29.49 -5.79
C GLY A 38 -21.52 28.71 -4.53
N GLU A 39 -22.31 28.82 -3.46
CA GLU A 39 -22.10 28.07 -2.21
C GLU A 39 -22.21 26.55 -2.42
N THR A 40 -23.19 26.10 -3.21
CA THR A 40 -23.36 24.68 -3.57
C THR A 40 -22.17 24.16 -4.36
N LEU A 41 -21.69 24.95 -5.33
CA LEU A 41 -20.51 24.58 -6.14
C LEU A 41 -19.23 24.52 -5.32
N ALA A 42 -19.01 25.47 -4.40
CA ALA A 42 -17.87 25.44 -3.48
C ALA A 42 -17.90 24.18 -2.60
N SER A 43 -19.09 23.81 -2.08
CA SER A 43 -19.28 22.56 -1.35
C SER A 43 -18.98 21.35 -2.23
N THR A 44 -19.38 21.39 -3.50
CA THR A 44 -19.12 20.33 -4.48
C THR A 44 -17.62 20.13 -4.71
N ILE A 45 -16.86 21.23 -4.93
CA ILE A 45 -15.41 21.19 -5.11
C ILE A 45 -14.74 20.53 -3.91
N ASN A 46 -15.06 20.99 -2.70
CA ASN A 46 -14.48 20.43 -1.48
C ASN A 46 -14.75 18.92 -1.32
N THR A 47 -15.93 18.47 -1.73
CA THR A 47 -16.26 17.04 -1.68
C THR A 47 -15.51 16.24 -2.73
N VAL A 48 -15.42 16.77 -3.95
CA VAL A 48 -14.63 16.17 -5.05
C VAL A 48 -13.17 16.04 -4.64
N ASP A 49 -12.58 17.05 -4.03
CA ASP A 49 -11.18 17.04 -3.58
C ASP A 49 -10.95 16.02 -2.43
N ARG A 50 -11.89 15.91 -1.49
CA ARG A 50 -11.83 14.88 -0.45
C ARG A 50 -11.90 13.47 -1.03
N MET A 51 -12.78 13.24 -2.00
CA MET A 51 -12.89 11.97 -2.70
C MET A 51 -11.61 11.66 -3.49
N ALA A 52 -11.04 12.64 -4.20
CA ALA A 52 -9.78 12.48 -4.93
C ALA A 52 -8.63 12.10 -4.00
N THR A 53 -8.53 12.75 -2.83
CA THR A 53 -7.52 12.44 -1.80
C THR A 53 -7.70 11.02 -1.26
N GLY A 54 -8.93 10.61 -0.94
CA GLY A 54 -9.23 9.25 -0.48
C GLY A 54 -8.86 8.19 -1.53
N LEU A 55 -9.11 8.46 -2.81
CA LEU A 55 -8.72 7.57 -3.90
C LEU A 55 -7.20 7.49 -4.10
N ASP A 56 -6.46 8.57 -3.90
CA ASP A 56 -5.00 8.57 -3.93
C ASP A 56 -4.41 7.74 -2.77
N GLU A 57 -5.05 7.73 -1.61
CA GLU A 57 -4.69 6.84 -0.50
C GLU A 57 -4.95 5.37 -0.82
N VAL A 58 -6.11 5.06 -1.40
CA VAL A 58 -6.44 3.71 -1.89
C VAL A 58 -5.43 3.25 -2.94
N GLN A 59 -5.11 4.10 -3.93
CA GLN A 59 -4.15 3.76 -4.98
C GLN A 59 -2.74 3.50 -4.42
N ARG A 60 -2.30 4.26 -3.42
CA ARG A 60 -1.01 4.03 -2.73
C ARG A 60 -1.01 2.73 -1.94
N ALA A 61 -2.10 2.45 -1.20
CA ALA A 61 -2.24 1.23 -0.42
C ALA A 61 -2.31 -0.03 -1.30
N LEU A 62 -2.89 0.08 -2.50
CA LEU A 62 -3.03 -1.00 -3.49
C LEU A 62 -1.91 -1.00 -4.54
N SER A 63 -0.83 -0.26 -4.31
CA SER A 63 0.30 -0.24 -5.26
C SER A 63 0.90 -1.65 -5.42
N PRO A 64 1.45 -1.98 -6.60
CA PRO A 64 2.11 -3.27 -6.84
C PRO A 64 3.24 -3.57 -5.84
N GLU A 65 3.90 -2.54 -5.30
CA GLU A 65 4.97 -2.68 -4.31
C GLU A 65 4.44 -3.15 -2.96
N VAL A 66 3.26 -2.69 -2.55
CA VAL A 66 2.67 -2.99 -1.24
C VAL A 66 1.79 -4.24 -1.32
N ALA A 67 0.80 -4.22 -2.18
CA ALA A 67 -0.20 -5.28 -2.30
C ALA A 67 0.34 -6.50 -3.06
N GLY A 68 1.17 -6.29 -4.09
CA GLY A 68 1.84 -7.36 -4.81
C GLY A 68 2.79 -8.16 -3.92
N ALA A 69 3.55 -7.48 -3.04
CA ALA A 69 4.39 -8.16 -2.06
C ALA A 69 3.59 -9.05 -1.09
N ALA A 70 2.35 -8.66 -0.76
CA ALA A 70 1.47 -9.48 0.08
C ALA A 70 1.00 -10.75 -0.66
N VAL A 71 0.60 -10.62 -1.92
CA VAL A 71 0.22 -11.75 -2.78
C VAL A 71 1.38 -12.72 -2.96
N ASP A 72 2.59 -12.23 -3.21
CA ASP A 72 3.79 -13.05 -3.35
C ASP A 72 4.12 -13.81 -2.06
N LYS A 73 3.99 -13.18 -0.90
CA LYS A 73 4.16 -13.84 0.40
C LYS A 73 3.14 -14.96 0.62
N LEU A 74 1.88 -14.74 0.22
CA LEU A 74 0.84 -15.77 0.26
C LEU A 74 1.17 -16.95 -0.65
N ARG A 75 1.60 -16.71 -1.89
CA ARG A 75 2.04 -17.74 -2.82
C ARG A 75 3.25 -18.51 -2.30
N GLN A 76 4.23 -17.82 -1.72
CA GLN A 76 5.38 -18.47 -1.10
C GLN A 76 4.96 -19.35 0.08
N ALA A 77 4.06 -18.88 0.94
CA ALA A 77 3.52 -19.67 2.04
C ALA A 77 2.76 -20.91 1.54
N ALA A 78 1.91 -20.75 0.53
CA ALA A 78 1.21 -21.86 -0.13
C ALA A 78 2.18 -22.91 -0.70
N HIS A 79 3.23 -22.47 -1.39
CA HIS A 79 4.26 -23.32 -1.95
C HIS A 79 5.02 -24.10 -0.85
N ARG A 80 5.46 -23.40 0.21
CA ARG A 80 6.15 -24.03 1.36
C ARG A 80 5.27 -25.08 2.04
N LEU A 81 3.99 -24.78 2.27
CA LEU A 81 3.04 -25.73 2.83
C LEU A 81 2.80 -26.92 1.90
N GLY A 82 2.74 -26.72 0.59
CA GLY A 82 2.58 -27.78 -0.40
C GLY A 82 3.77 -28.73 -0.48
N THR A 83 5.00 -28.21 -0.31
CA THR A 83 6.24 -29.02 -0.30
C THR A 83 6.55 -29.63 1.06
N LEU A 84 5.94 -29.14 2.13
CA LEU A 84 6.21 -29.56 3.51
C LEU A 84 6.10 -31.07 3.76
N PRO A 85 5.11 -31.82 3.22
CA PRO A 85 5.04 -33.27 3.43
C PRO A 85 6.25 -34.02 2.85
N GLN A 86 6.81 -33.56 1.74
CA GLN A 86 7.99 -34.14 1.11
C GLN A 86 9.26 -33.80 1.93
N GLN A 87 9.44 -32.54 2.27
CA GLN A 87 10.55 -32.06 3.08
C GLN A 87 10.59 -32.77 4.44
N ARG A 88 9.43 -32.96 5.08
CA ARG A 88 9.33 -33.72 6.32
C ARG A 88 9.77 -35.18 6.20
N ARG A 89 9.36 -35.88 5.13
CA ARG A 89 9.80 -37.27 4.91
C ARG A 89 11.30 -37.34 4.76
N GLN A 90 11.91 -36.41 4.03
CA GLN A 90 13.36 -36.34 3.87
C GLN A 90 14.05 -36.05 5.20
N ARG A 91 13.57 -35.05 5.97
CA ARG A 91 14.07 -34.68 7.30
C ARG A 91 13.98 -35.84 8.28
N ALA A 92 12.84 -36.52 8.37
CA ALA A 92 12.65 -37.70 9.21
C ALA A 92 13.62 -38.83 8.84
N GLY A 93 13.87 -39.04 7.55
CA GLY A 93 14.88 -39.98 7.06
C GLY A 93 16.31 -39.62 7.52
N GLN A 94 16.67 -38.34 7.44
CA GLN A 94 17.98 -37.83 7.88
C GLN A 94 18.17 -37.96 9.40
N ILE A 95 17.16 -37.56 10.18
CA ILE A 95 17.16 -37.71 11.65
C ILE A 95 17.23 -39.20 12.03
N GLY A 96 16.51 -40.08 11.31
CA GLY A 96 16.57 -41.51 11.46
C GLY A 96 17.98 -42.09 11.20
N ALA A 97 18.64 -41.63 10.13
CA ALA A 97 20.01 -42.00 9.79
C ALA A 97 21.00 -41.52 10.88
N LEU A 98 20.87 -40.27 11.38
CA LEU A 98 21.69 -39.78 12.50
C LEU A 98 21.54 -40.64 13.75
N THR A 99 20.31 -40.98 14.10
CA THR A 99 20.01 -41.83 15.26
C THR A 99 20.66 -43.22 15.14
N LEU A 100 20.57 -43.82 13.94
CA LEU A 100 21.16 -45.14 13.67
C LEU A 100 22.68 -45.10 13.76
N ARG A 101 23.33 -44.09 13.12
CA ARG A 101 24.80 -43.94 13.17
C ARG A 101 25.31 -43.63 14.59
N THR A 102 24.56 -42.85 15.36
CA THR A 102 24.89 -42.60 16.77
C THR A 102 24.86 -43.86 17.59
N ARG A 103 23.91 -44.76 17.31
CA ARG A 103 23.85 -46.07 17.99
C ARG A 103 25.04 -46.97 17.59
N GLU A 104 25.33 -47.05 16.29
CA GLU A 104 26.47 -47.82 15.77
C GLU A 104 27.80 -47.33 16.36
N LEU A 105 28.01 -46.01 16.47
CA LEU A 105 29.19 -45.47 17.15
C LEU A 105 29.27 -45.87 18.61
N ARG A 106 28.15 -45.88 19.33
CA ARG A 106 28.13 -46.29 20.76
C ARG A 106 28.52 -47.76 20.95
N GLU A 107 28.07 -48.62 20.05
CA GLU A 107 28.43 -50.04 20.05
C GLU A 107 29.93 -50.23 19.79
N LEU A 108 30.48 -49.56 18.78
CA LEU A 108 31.91 -49.59 18.46
C LEU A 108 32.79 -49.06 19.61
N LEU A 109 32.35 -47.95 20.27
CA LEU A 109 33.07 -47.42 21.43
C LEU A 109 33.09 -48.40 22.63
N SER A 110 31.99 -49.13 22.86
CA SER A 110 31.92 -50.18 23.86
C SER A 110 32.92 -51.28 23.58
N ASP A 111 33.08 -51.70 22.31
CA ASP A 111 34.08 -52.70 21.91
C ASP A 111 35.52 -52.16 22.11
N VAL A 112 35.77 -50.90 21.84
CA VAL A 112 37.07 -50.26 22.13
C VAL A 112 37.35 -50.26 23.64
N ALA A 113 36.35 -49.94 24.48
CA ALA A 113 36.46 -49.95 25.92
C ALA A 113 36.88 -51.35 26.46
N GLU A 114 36.24 -52.38 25.90
CA GLU A 114 36.55 -53.80 26.29
C GLU A 114 37.98 -54.19 25.89
N LEU A 115 38.41 -53.79 24.67
CA LEU A 115 39.79 -54.06 24.24
C LEU A 115 40.83 -53.31 25.08
N LEU A 116 40.61 -52.05 25.42
CA LEU A 116 41.50 -51.29 26.29
C LEU A 116 41.59 -51.90 27.68
N ARG A 117 40.49 -52.46 28.18
CA ARG A 117 40.46 -53.20 29.44
C ARG A 117 41.28 -54.49 29.33
N THR A 118 41.08 -55.26 28.27
CA THR A 118 41.83 -56.52 28.01
C THR A 118 43.33 -56.28 27.90
N LEU A 119 43.71 -55.24 27.14
CA LEU A 119 45.13 -54.81 26.99
C LEU A 119 45.74 -54.37 28.33
N SER A 120 44.97 -53.75 29.23
CA SER A 120 45.43 -53.42 30.59
C SER A 120 45.70 -54.64 31.42
N ILE A 121 44.82 -55.67 31.30
CA ILE A 121 45.06 -56.95 31.97
C ILE A 121 46.34 -57.61 31.48
N TYR A 122 46.59 -57.56 30.15
CA TYR A 122 47.86 -58.10 29.62
C TYR A 122 49.07 -57.32 30.13
N GLY A 123 49.01 -56.00 30.22
CA GLY A 123 50.05 -55.13 30.79
C GLY A 123 50.35 -55.54 32.27
N MET A 124 49.30 -55.74 33.04
CA MET A 124 49.44 -56.25 34.44
C MET A 124 50.08 -57.64 34.49
N ASN A 125 49.64 -58.55 33.62
CA ASN A 125 50.18 -59.90 33.56
C ASN A 125 51.65 -59.89 33.14
N ILE A 126 52.10 -58.99 32.25
CA ILE A 126 53.50 -58.80 31.91
C ILE A 126 54.29 -58.37 33.16
N LYS A 127 53.76 -57.44 33.96
CA LYS A 127 54.36 -56.94 35.19
C LYS A 127 54.57 -58.10 36.21
N ILE A 128 53.56 -58.96 36.38
CA ILE A 128 53.61 -60.13 37.26
C ILE A 128 54.60 -61.15 36.71
N ALA A 129 54.52 -61.55 35.45
CA ALA A 129 55.35 -62.58 34.83
C ALA A 129 56.80 -62.13 34.71
N SER A 130 57.13 -60.87 34.78
CA SER A 130 58.47 -60.33 34.72
C SER A 130 59.31 -60.55 35.94
N SER A 131 58.72 -60.99 37.07
CA SER A 131 59.41 -61.22 38.32
C SER A 131 60.35 -60.12 38.81
N GLY A 132 60.01 -58.85 38.50
CA GLY A 132 60.77 -57.66 38.87
C GLY A 132 61.88 -57.22 37.88
N GLU A 133 62.05 -57.93 36.77
CA GLU A 133 63.00 -57.49 35.73
C GLU A 133 62.65 -56.12 35.23
N MET A 134 63.54 -55.15 35.48
CA MET A 134 63.28 -53.69 35.27
C MET A 134 62.86 -53.37 33.84
N SER A 135 63.43 -54.02 32.86
CA SER A 135 63.14 -53.80 31.43
C SER A 135 61.69 -54.12 31.08
N PHE A 136 61.11 -55.17 31.59
CA PHE A 136 59.70 -55.55 31.39
C PHE A 136 58.76 -54.76 32.26
N VAL A 137 59.16 -54.31 33.45
CA VAL A 137 58.37 -53.42 34.30
C VAL A 137 58.22 -52.08 33.69
N GLN A 138 59.33 -51.47 33.15
CA GLN A 138 59.26 -50.19 32.43
C GLN A 138 58.36 -50.30 31.22
N PHE A 139 58.43 -51.37 30.50
CA PHE A 139 57.61 -51.64 29.35
C PHE A 139 56.11 -51.71 29.70
N ALA A 140 55.73 -52.52 30.68
CA ALA A 140 54.34 -52.63 31.13
C ALA A 140 53.81 -51.32 31.68
N THR A 141 54.65 -50.51 32.36
CA THR A 141 54.27 -49.20 32.87
C THR A 141 54.09 -48.20 31.70
N GLY A 142 54.94 -48.20 30.65
CA GLY A 142 54.73 -47.40 29.45
C GLY A 142 53.43 -47.74 28.71
N MET A 143 53.14 -49.07 28.63
CA MET A 143 51.89 -49.54 28.02
C MET A 143 50.66 -49.08 28.86
N GLU A 144 50.70 -49.21 30.18
CA GLU A 144 49.64 -48.75 31.07
C GLU A 144 49.35 -47.26 30.92
N GLY A 145 50.40 -46.39 30.86
CA GLY A 145 50.25 -44.96 30.63
C GLY A 145 49.60 -44.62 29.29
N LYS A 146 49.91 -45.37 28.22
CA LYS A 146 49.23 -45.22 26.91
C LYS A 146 47.79 -45.65 26.96
N LEU A 147 47.46 -46.76 27.60
CA LEU A 147 46.08 -47.25 27.77
C LEU A 147 45.25 -46.34 28.65
N ASP A 148 45.82 -45.74 29.69
CA ASP A 148 45.12 -44.72 30.50
C ASP A 148 44.81 -43.44 29.71
N SER A 149 45.71 -43.03 28.82
CA SER A 149 45.40 -41.98 27.87
C SER A 149 44.24 -42.37 26.95
N GLY A 150 44.27 -43.61 26.41
CA GLY A 150 43.18 -44.15 25.59
C GLY A 150 41.83 -44.14 26.30
N ARG A 151 41.79 -44.53 27.57
CA ARG A 151 40.54 -44.50 28.37
C ARG A 151 40.03 -43.08 28.58
N ARG A 152 40.90 -42.11 28.78
CA ARG A 152 40.49 -40.72 28.93
C ARG A 152 39.88 -40.18 27.61
N GLU A 153 40.52 -40.45 26.48
CA GLU A 153 40.01 -40.09 25.16
C GLU A 153 38.67 -40.78 24.88
N LEU A 154 38.54 -42.06 25.19
CA LEU A 154 37.28 -42.79 25.03
C LEU A 154 36.16 -42.20 25.86
N LYS A 155 36.41 -41.83 27.12
CA LYS A 155 35.43 -41.20 28.00
C LYS A 155 34.98 -39.85 27.46
N GLN A 156 35.90 -39.04 26.93
CA GLN A 156 35.55 -37.78 26.29
C GLN A 156 34.68 -38.04 25.06
N PHE A 157 35.02 -39.01 24.23
CA PHE A 157 34.27 -39.41 23.06
C PHE A 157 32.83 -39.85 23.42
N GLU A 158 32.68 -40.65 24.47
CA GLU A 158 31.36 -41.06 24.98
C GLU A 158 30.52 -39.86 25.44
N GLN A 159 31.14 -38.86 26.08
CA GLN A 159 30.45 -37.64 26.53
C GLN A 159 29.99 -36.81 25.34
N GLU A 160 30.84 -36.62 24.34
CA GLU A 160 30.51 -35.91 23.11
C GLU A 160 29.36 -36.61 22.36
N LEU A 161 29.41 -37.94 22.26
CA LEU A 161 28.36 -38.74 21.62
C LEU A 161 27.04 -38.74 22.42
N ALA A 162 27.10 -38.66 23.74
CA ALA A 162 25.91 -38.51 24.58
C ALA A 162 25.23 -37.14 24.36
N SER A 163 26.03 -36.07 24.33
CA SER A 163 25.55 -34.73 24.01
C SER A 163 24.93 -34.67 22.61
N PHE A 164 25.60 -35.26 21.61
CA PHE A 164 25.08 -35.38 20.25
C PHE A 164 23.73 -36.12 20.22
N GLY A 165 23.61 -37.24 20.90
CA GLY A 165 22.37 -38.02 21.00
C GLY A 165 21.21 -37.22 21.63
N THR A 166 21.51 -36.30 22.55
CA THR A 166 20.50 -35.41 23.14
C THR A 166 19.98 -34.40 22.12
N VAL A 167 20.87 -33.70 21.40
CA VAL A 167 20.49 -32.73 20.37
C VAL A 167 19.67 -33.39 19.24
N VAL A 168 20.09 -34.58 18.79
CA VAL A 168 19.32 -35.33 17.77
C VAL A 168 17.93 -35.70 18.26
N ARG A 169 17.76 -36.03 19.54
CA ARG A 169 16.44 -36.31 20.12
C ARG A 169 15.58 -35.07 20.17
N ASP A 170 16.13 -33.92 20.60
CA ASP A 170 15.38 -32.67 20.73
C ASP A 170 14.89 -32.19 19.35
N VAL A 171 15.72 -32.31 18.31
CA VAL A 171 15.30 -32.02 16.91
C VAL A 171 14.23 -33.01 16.45
N LYS A 172 14.33 -34.28 16.80
CA LYS A 172 13.29 -35.28 16.48
C LYS A 172 11.96 -34.94 17.14
N GLU A 173 11.97 -34.55 18.41
CA GLU A 173 10.75 -34.13 19.13
C GLU A 173 10.09 -32.89 18.46
N ALA A 174 10.89 -31.93 18.03
CA ALA A 174 10.38 -30.78 17.29
C ALA A 174 9.78 -31.17 15.93
N ASP A 175 10.41 -32.09 15.19
CA ASP A 175 9.88 -32.59 13.92
C ASP A 175 8.58 -33.39 14.11
N ASP A 176 8.48 -34.16 15.19
CA ASP A 176 7.26 -34.90 15.55
C ASP A 176 6.12 -33.94 15.91
N LEU A 177 6.39 -32.84 16.66
CA LEU A 177 5.41 -31.77 16.93
C LEU A 177 4.95 -31.06 15.66
N LEU A 178 5.87 -30.72 14.76
CA LEU A 178 5.53 -30.19 13.46
C LEU A 178 4.65 -31.17 12.66
N ALA A 179 4.94 -32.46 12.75
CA ALA A 179 4.15 -33.53 12.14
C ALA A 179 2.70 -33.52 12.61
N ASP A 180 2.50 -33.34 13.90
CA ASP A 180 1.17 -33.32 14.50
C ASP A 180 0.37 -32.10 14.06
N GLU A 181 1.00 -30.93 14.02
CA GLU A 181 0.36 -29.72 13.51
C GLU A 181 0.02 -29.83 12.00
N CYS A 182 0.95 -30.36 11.19
CA CYS A 182 0.69 -30.58 9.76
C CYS A 182 -0.47 -31.54 9.50
N ARG A 183 -0.72 -32.53 10.38
CA ARG A 183 -1.86 -33.45 10.24
C ARG A 183 -3.21 -32.78 10.50
N LYS A 184 -3.25 -31.69 11.23
CA LYS A 184 -4.46 -30.91 11.49
C LYS A 184 -4.85 -30.05 10.30
N VAL A 185 -3.92 -29.75 9.38
CA VAL A 185 -4.16 -28.94 8.19
C VAL A 185 -4.62 -29.83 7.05
N PRO A 186 -5.82 -29.58 6.47
CA PRO A 186 -6.29 -30.29 5.29
C PRO A 186 -5.31 -30.18 4.12
N ALA A 187 -5.17 -31.24 3.34
CA ALA A 187 -4.28 -31.27 2.16
C ALA A 187 -4.72 -30.27 1.06
N THR A 188 -5.95 -29.76 1.12
CA THR A 188 -6.51 -28.76 0.19
C THR A 188 -6.02 -27.34 0.47
N VAL A 189 -5.60 -27.04 1.71
CA VAL A 189 -5.25 -25.67 2.15
C VAL A 189 -4.17 -24.99 1.31
N PRO A 190 -3.07 -25.64 0.90
CA PRO A 190 -2.09 -24.99 0.01
C PRO A 190 -2.69 -24.57 -1.33
N GLY A 191 -3.58 -25.40 -1.90
CA GLY A 191 -4.31 -25.07 -3.13
C GLY A 191 -5.31 -23.93 -2.92
N GLU A 192 -6.04 -23.94 -1.82
CA GLU A 192 -6.98 -22.88 -1.44
C GLU A 192 -6.26 -21.54 -1.22
N LEU A 193 -5.11 -21.55 -0.56
CA LEU A 193 -4.28 -20.34 -0.37
C LEU A 193 -3.78 -19.77 -1.70
N SER A 194 -3.30 -20.63 -2.59
CA SER A 194 -2.86 -20.19 -3.92
C SER A 194 -4.03 -19.61 -4.72
N GLY A 195 -5.18 -20.32 -4.71
CA GLY A 195 -6.40 -19.84 -5.36
C GLY A 195 -6.90 -18.51 -4.78
N ASN A 196 -6.84 -18.37 -3.47
CA ASN A 196 -7.22 -17.12 -2.78
C ASN A 196 -6.24 -15.98 -3.08
N ALA A 197 -4.93 -16.26 -3.23
CA ALA A 197 -3.95 -15.26 -3.66
C ALA A 197 -4.26 -14.76 -5.08
N ASP A 198 -4.67 -15.67 -6.00
CA ASP A 198 -5.07 -15.29 -7.37
C ASP A 198 -6.39 -14.50 -7.40
N VAL A 199 -7.33 -14.80 -6.49
CA VAL A 199 -8.56 -14.00 -6.31
C VAL A 199 -8.21 -12.62 -5.77
N LEU A 200 -7.34 -12.54 -4.77
CA LEU A 200 -6.87 -11.29 -4.19
C LEU A 200 -6.16 -10.42 -5.23
N GLU A 201 -5.28 -10.99 -6.04
CA GLU A 201 -4.59 -10.26 -7.11
C GLU A 201 -5.59 -9.65 -8.11
N ARG A 202 -6.57 -10.43 -8.56
CA ARG A 202 -7.64 -9.92 -9.45
C ARG A 202 -8.47 -8.83 -8.79
N HIS A 203 -8.76 -8.96 -7.49
CA HIS A 203 -9.48 -7.93 -6.74
C HIS A 203 -8.67 -6.63 -6.66
N LEU A 204 -7.38 -6.73 -6.35
CA LEU A 204 -6.47 -5.58 -6.31
C LEU A 204 -6.36 -4.88 -7.67
N GLU A 205 -6.27 -5.65 -8.75
CA GLU A 205 -6.26 -5.11 -10.13
C GLU A 205 -7.59 -4.43 -10.48
N SER A 206 -8.71 -5.05 -10.11
CA SER A 206 -10.06 -4.51 -10.32
C SER A 206 -10.25 -3.19 -9.57
N THR A 207 -9.87 -3.16 -8.29
CA THR A 207 -9.97 -1.96 -7.46
C THR A 207 -9.03 -0.85 -7.94
N ALA A 208 -7.81 -1.18 -8.34
CA ALA A 208 -6.88 -0.21 -8.93
C ALA A 208 -7.38 0.35 -10.27
N LYS A 209 -8.03 -0.46 -11.10
CA LYS A 209 -8.68 -0.01 -12.33
C LYS A 209 -9.84 0.93 -12.01
N MET A 210 -10.70 0.54 -11.09
CA MET A 210 -11.84 1.34 -10.64
C MET A 210 -11.39 2.70 -10.09
N ALA A 211 -10.36 2.74 -9.24
CA ALA A 211 -9.82 4.00 -8.72
C ALA A 211 -9.35 4.94 -9.83
N ARG A 212 -8.75 4.39 -10.90
CA ARG A 212 -8.38 5.17 -12.09
C ARG A 212 -9.59 5.70 -12.85
N ASP A 213 -10.61 4.87 -13.03
CA ASP A 213 -11.83 5.25 -13.75
C ASP A 213 -12.60 6.33 -12.98
N VAL A 214 -12.72 6.18 -11.66
CA VAL A 214 -13.31 7.20 -10.78
C VAL A 214 -12.52 8.51 -10.86
N ARG A 215 -11.19 8.46 -10.76
CA ARG A 215 -10.32 9.64 -10.87
C ARG A 215 -10.53 10.37 -12.20
N ALA A 216 -10.66 9.65 -13.31
CA ALA A 216 -10.92 10.24 -14.62
C ALA A 216 -12.28 10.95 -14.67
N ILE A 217 -13.31 10.43 -14.01
CA ILE A 217 -14.62 11.10 -13.88
C ILE A 217 -14.48 12.34 -12.98
N MET A 218 -13.79 12.25 -11.85
CA MET A 218 -13.58 13.36 -10.93
C MET A 218 -12.88 14.55 -11.62
N GLN A 219 -11.85 14.30 -12.42
CA GLN A 219 -11.18 15.35 -13.20
C GLN A 219 -12.14 16.06 -14.18
N LYS A 220 -13.06 15.32 -14.80
CA LYS A 220 -14.09 15.90 -15.65
C LYS A 220 -15.07 16.74 -14.85
N VAL A 221 -15.49 16.26 -13.67
CA VAL A 221 -16.36 17.00 -12.76
C VAL A 221 -15.69 18.31 -12.33
N GLN A 222 -14.42 18.27 -11.92
CA GLN A 222 -13.66 19.48 -11.55
C GLN A 222 -13.59 20.47 -12.70
N ALA A 223 -13.35 20.02 -13.94
CA ALA A 223 -13.30 20.87 -15.11
C ALA A 223 -14.66 21.53 -15.41
N GLU A 224 -15.78 20.78 -15.28
CA GLU A 224 -17.12 21.34 -15.45
C GLU A 224 -17.47 22.33 -14.35
N VAL A 225 -17.18 22.01 -13.09
CA VAL A 225 -17.43 22.90 -11.96
C VAL A 225 -16.62 24.21 -12.08
N ALA A 226 -15.35 24.12 -12.49
CA ALA A 226 -14.53 25.31 -12.75
C ALA A 226 -15.13 26.19 -13.86
N ARG A 227 -15.69 25.57 -14.92
CA ARG A 227 -16.37 26.29 -16.01
C ARG A 227 -17.65 26.97 -15.53
N ILE A 228 -18.44 26.28 -14.69
CA ILE A 228 -19.65 26.81 -14.07
C ILE A 228 -19.31 27.99 -13.14
N LEU A 229 -18.25 27.87 -12.34
CA LEU A 229 -17.81 28.95 -11.44
C LEU A 229 -17.41 30.21 -12.24
N GLY A 230 -16.70 30.04 -13.37
CA GLY A 230 -16.43 31.13 -14.29
C GLY A 230 -17.71 31.77 -14.85
N ALA A 231 -18.72 30.98 -15.18
CA ALA A 231 -20.00 31.49 -15.69
C ALA A 231 -20.83 32.22 -14.62
N ILE A 232 -20.69 31.90 -13.34
CA ILE A 232 -21.39 32.58 -12.22
C ILE A 232 -20.95 34.05 -12.12
N GLN A 233 -19.74 34.41 -12.55
CA GLN A 233 -19.27 35.81 -12.61
C GLN A 233 -20.13 36.70 -13.51
N VAL A 234 -20.92 36.10 -14.40
CA VAL A 234 -21.94 36.81 -15.18
C VAL A 234 -22.96 37.52 -14.30
N GLY A 235 -23.34 36.91 -13.16
CA GLY A 235 -24.26 37.53 -12.20
C GLY A 235 -23.75 38.88 -11.69
N ASP A 236 -22.48 38.99 -11.35
CA ASP A 236 -21.89 40.26 -10.89
C ASP A 236 -21.77 41.27 -12.02
N SER A 237 -21.36 40.85 -13.21
CA SER A 237 -21.31 41.68 -14.42
C SER A 237 -22.69 42.24 -14.78
N VAL A 238 -23.73 41.42 -14.76
CA VAL A 238 -25.12 41.85 -15.02
C VAL A 238 -25.61 42.80 -13.95
N ARG A 239 -25.31 42.55 -12.68
CA ARG A 239 -25.64 43.41 -11.55
C ARG A 239 -25.09 44.83 -11.78
N GLN A 240 -23.78 44.95 -12.04
CA GLN A 240 -23.13 46.23 -12.26
C GLN A 240 -23.74 47.01 -13.45
N ARG A 241 -23.97 46.32 -14.56
CA ARG A 241 -24.56 46.94 -15.76
C ARG A 241 -25.99 47.44 -15.54
N VAL A 242 -26.80 46.70 -14.80
CA VAL A 242 -28.18 47.12 -14.46
C VAL A 242 -28.17 48.26 -13.44
N GLU A 243 -27.26 48.28 -12.47
CA GLU A 243 -27.02 49.41 -11.56
C GLU A 243 -26.65 50.68 -12.35
N HIS A 244 -25.81 50.57 -13.39
CA HIS A 244 -25.49 51.69 -14.29
C HIS A 244 -26.73 52.20 -15.05
N CYS A 245 -27.56 51.27 -15.51
CA CYS A 245 -28.85 51.65 -16.16
C CYS A 245 -29.77 52.40 -15.18
N ALA A 246 -29.91 51.92 -13.96
CA ALA A 246 -30.72 52.57 -12.94
C ALA A 246 -30.18 53.96 -12.57
N ALA A 247 -28.85 54.11 -12.47
CA ALA A 247 -28.20 55.40 -12.20
C ALA A 247 -28.46 56.40 -13.33
N ILE A 248 -28.36 55.95 -14.60
CA ILE A 248 -28.63 56.81 -15.77
C ILE A 248 -30.10 57.23 -15.80
N LEU A 249 -31.05 56.37 -15.49
CA LEU A 249 -32.49 56.69 -15.41
C LEU A 249 -32.76 57.72 -14.30
N ARG A 250 -32.14 57.59 -13.14
CA ARG A 250 -32.27 58.56 -12.04
C ARG A 250 -31.70 59.93 -12.44
N ALA A 251 -30.54 59.93 -13.14
CA ALA A 251 -29.96 61.16 -13.66
C ALA A 251 -30.87 61.82 -14.70
N ALA A 252 -31.48 61.04 -15.59
CA ALA A 252 -32.44 61.52 -16.57
C ALA A 252 -33.70 62.15 -15.92
N GLN A 253 -34.17 61.56 -14.84
CA GLN A 253 -35.32 62.00 -14.03
C GLN A 253 -35.02 63.34 -13.31
N ALA A 254 -33.77 63.56 -12.94
CA ALA A 254 -33.35 64.81 -12.26
C ALA A 254 -33.31 66.06 -13.17
N GLU A 255 -33.53 65.90 -14.47
CA GLU A 255 -33.51 67.00 -15.47
C GLU A 255 -34.91 67.19 -16.10
N PRO A 256 -35.90 67.65 -15.34
CA PRO A 256 -37.29 67.77 -15.85
C PRO A 256 -37.46 68.82 -16.95
N ASP A 257 -36.56 69.81 -17.02
CA ASP A 257 -36.57 70.86 -17.95
C ASP A 257 -35.94 70.49 -19.32
N ALA A 258 -35.41 69.31 -19.50
CA ALA A 258 -34.78 68.77 -20.67
C ALA A 258 -35.41 67.44 -21.16
N PRO A 259 -36.66 67.41 -21.60
CA PRO A 259 -37.38 66.22 -21.99
C PRO A 259 -36.75 65.44 -23.16
N GLY A 260 -36.10 66.12 -24.09
CA GLY A 260 -35.36 65.50 -25.18
C GLY A 260 -34.10 64.75 -24.71
N ALA A 261 -33.40 65.33 -23.75
CA ALA A 261 -32.25 64.67 -23.13
C ALA A 261 -32.69 63.44 -22.37
N SER A 262 -33.77 63.50 -21.59
CA SER A 262 -34.34 62.36 -20.87
C SER A 262 -34.81 61.27 -21.85
N ALA A 263 -35.41 61.62 -22.99
CA ALA A 263 -35.77 60.61 -24.01
C ALA A 263 -34.53 59.97 -24.66
N HIS A 264 -33.46 60.72 -24.90
CA HIS A 264 -32.21 60.22 -25.48
C HIS A 264 -31.52 59.22 -24.50
N LEU A 265 -31.39 59.57 -23.22
CA LEU A 265 -30.87 58.72 -22.20
C LEU A 265 -31.72 57.46 -21.98
N SER A 266 -33.06 57.60 -22.07
CA SER A 266 -33.97 56.43 -22.01
C SER A 266 -33.73 55.42 -23.15
N ARG A 267 -33.44 55.93 -24.38
CA ARG A 267 -33.07 55.04 -25.50
C ARG A 267 -31.70 54.37 -25.29
N LEU A 268 -30.73 55.11 -24.74
CA LEU A 268 -29.45 54.52 -24.38
C LEU A 268 -29.64 53.40 -23.36
N VAL A 269 -30.39 53.64 -22.29
CA VAL A 269 -30.67 52.61 -21.28
C VAL A 269 -31.43 51.43 -21.89
N ALA A 270 -32.41 51.68 -22.76
CA ALA A 270 -33.12 50.61 -23.47
C ALA A 270 -32.18 49.72 -24.30
N ALA A 271 -31.22 50.33 -25.00
CA ALA A 271 -30.20 49.57 -25.73
C ALA A 271 -29.26 48.80 -24.82
N GLN A 272 -28.85 49.40 -23.68
CA GLN A 272 -28.07 48.69 -22.66
C GLN A 272 -28.81 47.49 -22.07
N MET A 273 -30.09 47.67 -21.70
CA MET A 273 -30.93 46.57 -21.16
C MET A 273 -31.12 45.45 -22.17
N ALA A 274 -31.32 45.75 -23.46
CA ALA A 274 -31.40 44.72 -24.50
C ALA A 274 -30.08 43.96 -24.66
N GLY A 275 -28.93 44.65 -24.61
CA GLY A 275 -27.62 44.03 -24.64
C GLY A 275 -27.33 43.14 -23.41
N ILE A 276 -27.76 43.60 -22.23
CA ILE A 276 -27.67 42.79 -20.99
C ILE A 276 -28.54 41.53 -21.13
N ALA A 277 -29.77 41.64 -21.63
CA ALA A 277 -30.68 40.51 -21.80
C ALA A 277 -30.12 39.45 -22.78
N GLU A 278 -29.51 39.88 -23.87
CA GLU A 278 -28.87 38.99 -24.87
C GLU A 278 -27.65 38.25 -24.26
N ASP A 279 -26.74 39.01 -23.63
CA ASP A 279 -25.57 38.46 -22.96
C ASP A 279 -25.96 37.46 -21.86
N PHE A 280 -26.93 37.82 -21.03
CA PHE A 280 -27.45 36.96 -19.96
C PHE A 280 -28.01 35.66 -20.51
N ARG A 281 -28.83 35.68 -21.57
CA ARG A 281 -29.37 34.44 -22.18
C ARG A 281 -28.28 33.55 -22.72
N ARG A 282 -27.25 34.10 -23.35
CA ARG A 282 -26.12 33.36 -23.90
C ARG A 282 -25.35 32.64 -22.78
N GLU A 283 -24.98 33.36 -21.73
CA GLU A 283 -24.20 32.84 -20.62
C GLU A 283 -25.00 31.84 -19.74
N MET A 284 -26.28 32.15 -19.51
CA MET A 284 -27.19 31.22 -18.83
C MET A 284 -27.37 29.92 -19.61
N GLY A 285 -27.44 30.00 -20.94
CA GLY A 285 -27.48 28.80 -21.78
C GLY A 285 -26.22 27.93 -21.63
N ALA A 286 -25.05 28.56 -21.57
CA ALA A 286 -23.77 27.88 -21.34
C ALA A 286 -23.71 27.28 -19.93
N LEU A 287 -24.13 28.01 -18.90
CA LEU A 287 -24.21 27.57 -17.52
C LEU A 287 -25.09 26.31 -17.36
N VAL A 288 -26.33 26.37 -17.85
CA VAL A 288 -27.28 25.25 -17.83
C VAL A 288 -26.73 24.06 -18.62
N GLY A 289 -26.08 24.31 -19.75
CA GLY A 289 -25.42 23.26 -20.54
C GLY A 289 -24.31 22.54 -19.77
N SER A 290 -23.46 23.26 -19.05
CA SER A 290 -22.39 22.69 -18.21
C SER A 290 -22.93 21.93 -17.00
N LEU A 291 -23.94 22.47 -16.34
CA LEU A 291 -24.63 21.79 -15.24
C LEU A 291 -25.30 20.48 -15.70
N ALA A 292 -25.90 20.47 -16.90
CA ALA A 292 -26.49 19.25 -17.48
C ALA A 292 -25.46 18.15 -17.75
N GLN A 293 -24.18 18.50 -17.97
CA GLN A 293 -23.09 17.53 -18.15
C GLN A 293 -22.70 16.79 -16.85
N LEU A 294 -22.97 17.38 -15.68
CA LEU A 294 -22.64 16.78 -14.40
C LEU A 294 -23.50 15.54 -14.09
N GLY A 295 -24.76 15.52 -14.53
CA GLY A 295 -25.67 14.39 -14.33
C GLY A 295 -25.13 13.06 -14.84
N PRO A 296 -24.78 12.92 -16.13
CA PRO A 296 -24.19 11.72 -16.70
C PRO A 296 -22.86 11.30 -16.04
N LEU A 297 -22.02 12.25 -15.64
CA LEU A 297 -20.76 11.97 -14.93
C LEU A 297 -21.02 11.32 -13.58
N ALA A 298 -21.99 11.83 -12.87
CA ALA A 298 -22.39 11.31 -11.59
C ALA A 298 -23.08 9.92 -11.68
N GLU A 299 -23.91 9.71 -12.70
CA GLU A 299 -24.44 8.35 -12.97
C GLU A 299 -23.32 7.37 -13.31
N GLY A 300 -22.31 7.82 -14.04
CA GLY A 300 -21.11 7.02 -14.33
C GLY A 300 -20.38 6.60 -13.05
N LEU A 301 -20.17 7.53 -12.13
CA LEU A 301 -19.57 7.27 -10.82
C LEU A 301 -20.40 6.26 -10.02
N MET A 302 -21.72 6.47 -9.97
CA MET A 302 -22.63 5.57 -9.28
C MET A 302 -22.62 4.14 -9.82
N LYS A 303 -22.54 3.97 -11.14
CA LYS A 303 -22.45 2.64 -11.77
C LYS A 303 -21.15 1.93 -11.39
N ILE A 304 -20.03 2.65 -11.32
CA ILE A 304 -18.73 2.08 -10.90
C ILE A 304 -18.81 1.63 -9.44
N VAL A 305 -19.31 2.48 -8.54
CA VAL A 305 -19.47 2.17 -7.10
C VAL A 305 -20.42 0.98 -6.90
N ALA A 306 -21.57 0.96 -7.58
CA ALA A 306 -22.54 -0.13 -7.47
C ALA A 306 -22.00 -1.48 -7.98
N ALA A 307 -21.18 -1.48 -9.04
CA ALA A 307 -20.55 -2.68 -9.56
C ALA A 307 -19.57 -3.31 -8.55
N GLN A 308 -18.88 -2.49 -7.76
CA GLN A 308 -17.97 -2.97 -6.71
C GLN A 308 -18.72 -3.56 -5.51
N ALA A 309 -19.83 -2.95 -5.09
CA ALA A 309 -20.60 -3.39 -3.93
C ALA A 309 -21.26 -4.78 -4.12
N GLN A 310 -21.41 -5.26 -5.36
CA GLN A 310 -22.01 -6.56 -5.69
C GLN A 310 -21.00 -7.69 -5.89
N GLY A 311 -19.69 -7.44 -5.72
CA GLY A 311 -18.63 -8.43 -5.94
C GLY A 311 -18.62 -9.53 -4.87
N GLU A 312 -18.49 -10.82 -5.29
CA GLU A 312 -18.25 -12.00 -4.41
C GLU A 312 -16.91 -11.91 -3.63
N GLU A 313 -16.22 -10.82 -3.78
CA GLU A 313 -14.81 -10.60 -3.42
C GLU A 313 -14.63 -10.33 -1.92
N SER A 314 -15.60 -9.71 -1.25
CA SER A 314 -15.58 -9.49 0.21
C SER A 314 -15.68 -10.82 0.98
N GLU A 315 -16.44 -11.80 0.45
CA GLU A 315 -16.52 -13.15 1.03
C GLU A 315 -15.20 -13.92 0.86
N ALA A 316 -14.50 -13.72 -0.26
CA ALA A 316 -13.19 -14.33 -0.52
C ALA A 316 -12.11 -13.83 0.45
N LEU A 317 -12.10 -12.52 0.79
CA LEU A 317 -11.21 -11.94 1.79
C LEU A 317 -11.48 -12.49 3.19
N GLY A 318 -12.75 -12.67 3.58
CA GLY A 318 -13.13 -13.30 4.84
C GLY A 318 -12.67 -14.77 4.93
N LYS A 319 -12.79 -15.53 3.84
CA LYS A 319 -12.30 -16.91 3.73
C LYS A 319 -10.77 -16.97 3.79
N LEU A 320 -10.09 -16.05 3.13
CA LEU A 320 -8.62 -15.92 3.18
C LEU A 320 -8.16 -15.67 4.62
N GLN A 321 -8.77 -14.73 5.30
CA GLN A 321 -8.45 -14.39 6.69
C GLN A 321 -8.63 -15.58 7.64
N SER A 322 -9.75 -16.30 7.54
CA SER A 322 -9.99 -17.50 8.37
C SER A 322 -9.02 -18.64 8.07
N GLY A 323 -8.66 -18.84 6.79
CA GLY A 323 -7.68 -19.83 6.36
C GLY A 323 -6.28 -19.55 6.90
N ILE A 324 -5.85 -18.29 6.91
CA ILE A 324 -4.52 -17.90 7.39
C ILE A 324 -4.41 -17.95 8.91
N ALA A 325 -5.44 -17.57 9.65
CA ALA A 325 -5.45 -17.68 11.11
C ALA A 325 -5.19 -19.13 11.59
N GLY A 326 -5.71 -20.12 10.84
CA GLY A 326 -5.45 -21.55 11.10
C GLY A 326 -4.01 -21.99 10.81
N LEU A 327 -3.26 -21.25 10.00
CA LEU A 327 -1.91 -21.62 9.57
C LEU A 327 -0.80 -21.02 10.44
N GLY A 328 -1.09 -20.03 11.26
CA GLY A 328 -0.11 -19.36 12.12
C GLY A 328 0.65 -20.34 13.03
N HIS A 329 -0.02 -21.35 13.55
CA HIS A 329 0.62 -22.39 14.36
C HIS A 329 1.56 -23.28 13.56
N VAL A 330 1.20 -23.66 12.32
CA VAL A 330 2.02 -24.52 11.47
C VAL A 330 3.27 -23.78 11.00
N THR A 331 3.13 -22.54 10.56
CA THR A 331 4.26 -21.71 10.13
C THR A 331 5.21 -21.39 11.29
N GLY A 332 4.69 -21.13 12.50
CA GLY A 332 5.50 -20.95 13.70
C GLY A 332 6.29 -22.21 14.08
N ARG A 333 5.66 -23.39 14.01
CA ARG A 333 6.34 -24.67 14.26
C ARG A 333 7.36 -25.01 13.18
N LEU A 334 7.09 -24.67 11.94
CA LEU A 334 8.04 -24.85 10.84
C LEU A 334 9.29 -24.01 11.04
N THR A 335 9.13 -22.73 11.38
CA THR A 335 10.26 -21.83 11.65
C THR A 335 11.11 -22.33 12.84
N GLU A 336 10.48 -22.83 13.90
CA GLU A 336 11.20 -23.40 15.04
C GLU A 336 11.93 -24.70 14.66
N ALA A 337 11.30 -25.57 13.87
CA ALA A 337 11.94 -26.81 13.41
C ALA A 337 13.11 -26.51 12.44
N ASP A 338 13.00 -25.52 11.57
CA ASP A 338 14.08 -25.10 10.67
C ASP A 338 15.26 -24.51 11.47
N ARG A 339 14.99 -23.65 12.48
CA ARG A 339 16.03 -23.12 13.37
C ARG A 339 16.77 -24.19 14.14
N GLN A 340 16.04 -25.20 14.63
CA GLN A 340 16.67 -26.34 15.34
C GLN A 340 17.50 -27.19 14.38
N LEU A 341 17.07 -27.37 13.15
CA LEU A 341 17.82 -28.10 12.13
C LEU A 341 19.12 -27.39 11.73
N GLU A 342 19.08 -26.06 11.61
CA GLU A 342 20.30 -25.26 11.40
C GLU A 342 21.28 -25.39 12.55
N GLY A 343 20.77 -25.30 13.79
CA GLY A 343 21.57 -25.53 15.00
C GLY A 343 22.17 -26.93 15.04
N LEU A 344 21.40 -27.95 14.64
CA LEU A 344 21.90 -29.33 14.53
C LEU A 344 23.00 -29.46 13.48
N THR A 345 22.84 -28.82 12.31
CA THR A 345 23.84 -28.88 11.22
C THR A 345 25.20 -28.36 11.70
N ALA A 346 25.22 -27.20 12.36
CA ALA A 346 26.44 -26.61 12.91
C ALA A 346 27.04 -27.49 14.03
N PHE A 347 26.18 -28.03 14.91
CA PHE A 347 26.60 -28.91 15.98
C PHE A 347 27.19 -30.22 15.45
N VAL A 348 26.57 -30.85 14.45
CA VAL A 348 27.08 -32.05 13.78
C VAL A 348 28.47 -31.83 13.21
N ALA A 349 28.68 -30.72 12.48
CA ALA A 349 29.98 -30.41 11.89
C ALA A 349 31.08 -30.29 12.96
N ASN A 350 30.82 -29.58 14.06
CA ASN A 350 31.76 -29.42 15.16
C ASN A 350 32.05 -30.77 15.86
N THR A 351 30.98 -31.53 16.14
CA THR A 351 31.12 -32.85 16.78
C THR A 351 31.94 -33.81 15.93
N ILE A 352 31.72 -33.86 14.61
CA ILE A 352 32.51 -34.67 13.66
C ILE A 352 34.00 -34.30 13.74
N ALA A 353 34.32 -33.00 13.77
CA ALA A 353 35.71 -32.55 13.88
C ALA A 353 36.37 -32.98 15.20
N ASP A 354 35.64 -32.92 16.30
CA ASP A 354 36.12 -33.32 17.62
C ASP A 354 36.31 -34.84 17.71
N LEU A 355 35.33 -35.61 17.24
CA LEU A 355 35.39 -37.06 17.18
C LEU A 355 36.55 -37.54 16.29
N SER A 356 36.77 -36.91 15.11
CA SER A 356 37.89 -37.25 14.21
C SER A 356 39.25 -36.99 14.87
N ARG A 357 39.37 -35.92 15.65
CA ARG A 357 40.61 -35.62 16.39
C ARG A 357 40.84 -36.63 17.52
N GLY A 358 39.81 -36.99 18.26
CA GLY A 358 39.88 -38.03 19.31
C GLY A 358 40.27 -39.39 18.74
N LEU A 359 39.69 -39.78 17.62
CA LEU A 359 39.98 -41.01 16.91
C LEU A 359 41.45 -41.12 16.47
N GLY A 360 42.01 -40.02 15.91
CA GLY A 360 43.45 -39.98 15.57
C GLY A 360 44.39 -40.19 16.77
N ARG A 361 43.93 -39.83 18.00
CA ARG A 361 44.64 -40.12 19.24
C ARG A 361 44.54 -41.61 19.62
N ILE A 362 43.37 -42.22 19.50
CA ILE A 362 43.16 -43.67 19.76
C ILE A 362 43.99 -44.51 18.76
N GLN A 363 44.03 -44.17 17.49
CA GLN A 363 44.84 -44.86 16.48
C GLN A 363 46.35 -44.81 16.81
N ARG A 364 46.85 -43.66 17.27
CA ARG A 364 48.22 -43.55 17.74
C ARG A 364 48.51 -44.45 18.94
N ILE A 365 47.59 -44.54 19.88
CA ILE A 365 47.70 -45.46 21.02
C ILE A 365 47.76 -46.92 20.55
N ALA A 366 46.94 -47.30 19.57
CA ALA A 366 46.96 -48.64 18.99
C ALA A 366 48.33 -48.98 18.37
N MET A 367 48.92 -48.03 17.60
CA MET A 367 50.27 -48.18 17.04
C MET A 367 51.33 -48.24 18.12
N ASP A 368 51.30 -47.36 19.11
CA ASP A 368 52.20 -47.38 20.25
C ASP A 368 52.19 -48.73 20.97
N VAL A 369 51.00 -49.29 21.22
CA VAL A 369 50.82 -50.61 21.87
C VAL A 369 51.36 -51.73 20.99
N GLN A 370 51.21 -51.66 19.67
CA GLN A 370 51.77 -52.63 18.72
C GLN A 370 53.30 -52.59 18.70
N ASP A 371 53.88 -51.38 18.66
CA ASP A 371 55.33 -51.19 18.72
C ASP A 371 55.91 -51.69 20.03
N ILE A 372 55.24 -51.35 21.11
CA ILE A 372 55.52 -51.83 22.46
C ILE A 372 55.53 -53.39 22.49
N SER A 373 54.48 -54.06 21.97
CA SER A 373 54.37 -55.50 21.89
C SER A 373 55.54 -56.12 21.07
N THR A 374 55.86 -55.53 19.93
CA THR A 374 56.94 -55.97 19.05
C THR A 374 58.29 -55.88 19.77
N ASN A 375 58.58 -54.71 20.38
CA ASN A 375 59.80 -54.52 21.17
C ASN A 375 59.92 -55.45 22.33
N THR A 376 58.80 -55.79 23.02
CA THR A 376 58.76 -56.76 24.09
C THR A 376 59.17 -58.14 23.59
N ARG A 377 58.63 -58.57 22.46
CA ARG A 377 58.98 -59.87 21.87
C ARG A 377 60.48 -59.97 21.52
N LEU A 378 61.08 -58.89 21.05
CA LEU A 378 62.52 -58.83 20.82
C LEU A 378 63.32 -58.92 22.12
N LEU A 379 62.87 -58.20 23.15
CA LEU A 379 63.47 -58.25 24.47
C LEU A 379 63.37 -59.63 25.10
N CYS A 380 62.22 -60.36 24.97
CA CYS A 380 62.00 -61.72 25.48
C CYS A 380 63.02 -62.69 24.98
N ARG A 381 63.58 -62.57 23.77
CA ARG A 381 64.60 -63.42 23.22
C ARG A 381 65.95 -63.35 24.00
N ARG A 382 66.18 -62.30 24.80
CA ARG A 382 67.42 -62.04 25.56
C ARG A 382 67.34 -62.49 27.02
N HIS A 383 66.11 -62.73 27.56
CA HIS A 383 65.89 -62.94 28.97
C HIS A 383 65.47 -64.42 29.38
N GLY A 384 65.82 -65.44 28.63
CA GLY A 384 65.70 -66.84 28.94
C GLY A 384 64.30 -67.29 29.37
N ILE A 385 64.13 -67.86 30.58
CA ILE A 385 62.85 -68.46 31.09
C ILE A 385 61.82 -67.37 31.33
N ILE A 386 62.20 -66.25 31.94
CA ILE A 386 61.29 -65.07 32.15
C ILE A 386 60.81 -64.51 30.82
N GLY A 387 61.72 -64.42 29.86
CA GLY A 387 61.34 -63.94 28.51
C GLY A 387 60.33 -64.87 27.84
N ARG A 388 60.36 -66.15 28.03
CA ARG A 388 59.35 -67.09 27.45
C ARG A 388 57.96 -66.87 28.02
N ALA A 389 57.80 -66.65 29.33
CA ALA A 389 56.53 -66.38 29.95
C ALA A 389 55.92 -65.01 29.44
N VAL A 390 56.73 -63.95 29.39
CA VAL A 390 56.33 -62.67 28.90
C VAL A 390 56.04 -62.68 27.38
N ALA A 391 56.78 -63.48 26.58
CA ALA A 391 56.56 -63.64 25.16
C ALA A 391 55.17 -64.19 24.81
N VAL A 392 54.62 -65.10 25.60
CA VAL A 392 53.29 -65.62 25.37
C VAL A 392 52.27 -64.46 25.49
N ILE A 393 52.36 -63.70 26.57
CA ILE A 393 51.43 -62.54 26.76
C ILE A 393 51.61 -61.46 25.67
N ALA A 394 52.85 -61.15 25.35
CA ALA A 394 53.17 -60.17 24.28
C ALA A 394 52.64 -60.63 22.90
N THR A 395 52.51 -61.95 22.68
CA THR A 395 51.91 -62.52 21.47
C THR A 395 50.43 -62.24 21.42
N GLU A 396 49.70 -62.24 22.53
CA GLU A 396 48.29 -61.97 22.65
C GLU A 396 47.96 -60.44 22.58
N VAL A 397 48.92 -59.55 22.90
CA VAL A 397 48.74 -58.09 22.79
C VAL A 397 48.66 -57.67 21.34
N ASN A 398 49.39 -58.30 20.44
CA ASN A 398 49.40 -57.86 19.00
C ASN A 398 48.04 -58.03 18.30
N PRO A 399 47.33 -59.17 18.41
CA PRO A 399 45.94 -59.25 17.82
C PRO A 399 44.99 -58.21 18.39
N CYS A 400 45.11 -57.91 19.71
CA CYS A 400 44.28 -56.88 20.34
C CYS A 400 44.57 -55.46 19.78
N ALA A 401 45.87 -55.13 19.61
CA ALA A 401 46.26 -53.88 19.00
C ALA A 401 45.79 -53.77 17.53
N THR A 402 45.87 -54.85 16.76
CA THR A 402 45.34 -54.93 15.40
C THR A 402 43.84 -54.77 15.35
N ARG A 403 43.12 -55.40 16.31
CA ARG A 403 41.67 -55.25 16.44
C ARG A 403 41.27 -53.81 16.81
N LEU A 404 42.06 -53.16 17.68
CA LEU A 404 41.86 -51.75 18.03
C LEU A 404 41.99 -50.82 16.83
N THR A 405 43.01 -51.06 15.98
CA THR A 405 43.19 -50.31 14.72
C THR A 405 42.01 -50.49 13.77
N ARG A 406 41.46 -51.73 13.65
CA ARG A 406 40.30 -52.01 12.82
C ARG A 406 39.06 -51.28 13.34
N LEU A 407 38.76 -51.38 14.65
CA LEU A 407 37.65 -50.67 15.27
C LEU A 407 37.76 -49.14 15.09
N SER A 408 38.95 -48.60 15.23
CA SER A 408 39.19 -47.18 14.95
C SER A 408 38.86 -46.79 13.50
N SER A 409 39.24 -47.66 12.52
CA SER A 409 38.87 -47.45 11.13
C SER A 409 37.37 -47.56 10.86
N ASP A 410 36.70 -48.50 11.56
CA ASP A 410 35.23 -48.64 11.45
C ASP A 410 34.51 -47.42 12.03
N ILE A 411 34.98 -46.89 13.17
CA ILE A 411 34.47 -45.65 13.79
C ILE A 411 34.68 -44.48 12.82
N GLU A 412 35.88 -44.36 12.22
CA GLU A 412 36.18 -43.29 11.25
C GLU A 412 35.20 -43.31 10.07
N ARG A 413 34.89 -44.51 9.55
CA ARG A 413 33.93 -44.66 8.45
C ARG A 413 32.54 -44.19 8.83
N VAL A 414 32.09 -44.51 10.05
CA VAL A 414 30.77 -44.09 10.56
C VAL A 414 30.77 -42.57 10.79
N VAL A 415 31.83 -41.97 11.37
CA VAL A 415 31.97 -40.55 11.59
C VAL A 415 31.96 -39.79 10.24
N GLN A 416 32.68 -40.28 9.23
CA GLN A 416 32.66 -39.69 7.88
C GLN A 416 31.26 -39.77 7.25
N SER A 417 30.54 -40.90 7.44
CA SER A 417 29.18 -41.07 6.94
C SER A 417 28.17 -40.10 7.60
N LEU A 418 28.41 -39.66 8.84
CA LEU A 418 27.65 -38.60 9.49
C LEU A 418 27.86 -37.23 8.78
N GLY A 419 29.11 -36.96 8.38
CA GLY A 419 29.44 -35.72 7.68
C GLY A 419 28.89 -35.62 6.24
N MET A 420 28.52 -36.76 5.64
CA MET A 420 27.92 -36.80 4.30
C MET A 420 26.40 -36.60 4.32
N LEU A 421 25.76 -36.54 5.49
CA LEU A 421 24.33 -36.28 5.60
C LEU A 421 24.08 -34.77 5.35
N ASP A 422 23.40 -34.45 4.27
CA ASP A 422 22.96 -33.09 4.00
C ASP A 422 21.75 -32.74 4.86
N LEU A 423 22.00 -32.02 5.94
CA LEU A 423 20.97 -31.61 6.92
C LEU A 423 20.39 -30.22 6.61
N ARG A 424 20.82 -29.58 5.53
CA ARG A 424 20.33 -28.24 5.18
C ARG A 424 18.86 -28.29 4.80
N PRO A 425 18.02 -27.39 5.31
CA PRO A 425 16.66 -27.28 4.85
C PRO A 425 16.66 -26.85 3.38
N GLU A 426 16.01 -27.61 2.50
CA GLU A 426 15.80 -27.21 1.10
C GLU A 426 14.94 -25.94 1.09
N GLY A 427 15.49 -24.85 0.52
CA GLY A 427 14.80 -23.56 0.43
C GLY A 427 15.19 -22.54 1.51
N ALA A 428 16.27 -22.75 2.25
CA ALA A 428 16.78 -21.81 3.26
C ALA A 428 17.16 -20.43 2.69
N ASP A 429 17.44 -20.31 1.40
CA ASP A 429 17.79 -19.03 0.73
C ASP A 429 16.62 -18.03 0.65
N GLY A 430 15.40 -18.43 1.05
CA GLY A 430 14.21 -17.58 1.14
C GLY A 430 13.63 -17.43 2.57
N ALA A 431 14.33 -17.87 3.59
CA ALA A 431 13.81 -18.08 4.96
C ALA A 431 13.63 -16.79 5.81
N GLY A 432 13.61 -15.61 5.21
CA GLY A 432 13.29 -14.35 5.92
C GLY A 432 11.81 -14.10 6.23
N GLY A 433 10.91 -14.98 5.84
CA GLY A 433 9.47 -14.81 6.03
C GLY A 433 8.98 -15.39 7.36
N SER A 434 9.10 -14.64 8.45
CA SER A 434 8.46 -14.98 9.72
C SER A 434 6.93 -15.04 9.56
N THR A 435 6.25 -15.77 10.45
CA THR A 435 4.77 -15.77 10.59
C THR A 435 4.22 -14.34 10.63
N GLY A 436 4.94 -13.40 11.26
CA GLY A 436 4.64 -11.99 11.29
C GLY A 436 4.56 -11.34 9.90
N ALA A 437 5.40 -11.76 8.96
CA ALA A 437 5.35 -11.19 7.60
C ALA A 437 4.09 -11.59 6.81
N LEU A 438 3.45 -12.70 7.16
CA LEU A 438 2.17 -13.12 6.57
C LEU A 438 1.01 -12.36 7.21
N ASP A 439 1.04 -12.21 8.54
CA ASP A 439 0.06 -11.43 9.30
C ASP A 439 0.15 -9.95 8.93
N ASP A 440 1.37 -9.40 8.77
CA ASP A 440 1.62 -8.03 8.29
C ASP A 440 1.08 -7.83 6.87
N ALA A 441 1.33 -8.80 5.96
CA ALA A 441 0.82 -8.73 4.58
C ALA A 441 -0.72 -8.70 4.55
N LEU A 442 -1.37 -9.49 5.39
CA LEU A 442 -2.83 -9.49 5.52
C LEU A 442 -3.38 -8.23 6.15
N ALA A 443 -2.70 -7.69 7.17
CA ALA A 443 -3.08 -6.43 7.80
C ALA A 443 -3.06 -5.30 6.77
N VAL A 444 -2.04 -5.25 5.92
CA VAL A 444 -1.92 -4.28 4.82
C VAL A 444 -3.08 -4.42 3.84
N VAL A 445 -3.37 -5.64 3.37
CA VAL A 445 -4.47 -5.90 2.42
C VAL A 445 -5.81 -5.54 3.03
N ARG A 446 -6.06 -5.93 4.29
CA ARG A 446 -7.30 -5.59 5.00
C ARG A 446 -7.47 -4.08 5.13
N SER A 447 -6.45 -3.38 5.61
CA SER A 447 -6.46 -1.92 5.74
C SER A 447 -6.72 -1.24 4.41
N ALA A 448 -6.12 -1.72 3.32
CA ALA A 448 -6.35 -1.18 1.99
C ALA A 448 -7.78 -1.41 1.49
N CYS A 449 -8.35 -2.58 1.74
CA CYS A 449 -9.76 -2.88 1.39
C CYS A 449 -10.73 -2.05 2.24
N GLU A 450 -10.53 -1.96 3.55
CA GLU A 450 -11.35 -1.15 4.46
C GLU A 450 -11.30 0.35 4.07
N THR A 451 -10.13 0.86 3.72
CA THR A 451 -9.96 2.25 3.24
C THR A 451 -10.69 2.46 1.92
N SER A 452 -10.62 1.48 1.00
CA SER A 452 -11.35 1.52 -0.27
C SER A 452 -12.85 1.52 -0.06
N ASP A 453 -13.37 0.60 0.74
CA ASP A 453 -14.81 0.49 1.03
C ASP A 453 -15.34 1.77 1.71
N HIS A 454 -14.57 2.35 2.62
CA HIS A 454 -14.94 3.59 3.32
C HIS A 454 -14.94 4.80 2.38
N ALA A 455 -13.91 4.94 1.55
CA ALA A 455 -13.82 6.00 0.56
C ALA A 455 -14.96 5.91 -0.47
N MET A 456 -15.33 4.71 -0.88
CA MET A 456 -16.37 4.47 -1.87
C MET A 456 -17.79 4.66 -1.32
N SER A 457 -18.08 4.15 -0.12
CA SER A 457 -19.39 4.27 0.52
C SER A 457 -19.72 5.73 0.83
N ASN A 458 -18.81 6.43 1.52
CA ASN A 458 -19.03 7.83 1.88
C ASN A 458 -19.06 8.74 0.65
N GLY A 459 -18.15 8.52 -0.32
CA GLY A 459 -18.10 9.31 -1.54
C GLY A 459 -19.35 9.13 -2.42
N GLY A 460 -19.89 7.92 -2.50
CA GLY A 460 -21.08 7.64 -3.30
C GLY A 460 -22.34 8.35 -2.78
N ASP A 461 -22.55 8.37 -1.45
CA ASP A 461 -23.71 9.02 -0.85
C ASP A 461 -23.60 10.55 -0.88
N GLU A 462 -22.39 11.09 -0.75
CA GLU A 462 -22.15 12.53 -0.82
C GLU A 462 -22.29 13.03 -2.26
N ALA A 463 -21.78 12.28 -3.24
CA ALA A 463 -21.98 12.56 -4.66
C ALA A 463 -23.47 12.60 -5.04
N ARG A 464 -24.30 11.67 -4.54
CA ARG A 464 -25.75 11.68 -4.77
C ARG A 464 -26.41 12.95 -4.25
N ARG A 465 -26.05 13.36 -3.03
CA ARG A 465 -26.59 14.59 -2.42
C ARG A 465 -26.25 15.82 -3.25
N ILE A 466 -24.99 15.96 -3.62
CA ILE A 466 -24.52 17.09 -4.45
C ILE A 466 -25.26 17.13 -5.77
N ILE A 467 -25.43 16.00 -6.45
CA ILE A 467 -26.15 15.95 -7.73
C ILE A 467 -27.60 16.37 -7.56
N ALA A 468 -28.28 15.90 -6.52
CA ALA A 468 -29.66 16.28 -6.26
C ALA A 468 -29.76 17.78 -6.02
N THR A 469 -28.87 18.37 -5.23
CA THR A 469 -28.84 19.81 -4.96
C THR A 469 -28.50 20.63 -6.21
N LEU A 470 -27.48 20.19 -7.00
CA LEU A 470 -27.15 20.85 -8.27
C LEU A 470 -28.30 20.78 -9.29
N GLN A 471 -29.05 19.66 -9.34
CA GLN A 471 -30.23 19.57 -10.21
C GLN A 471 -31.35 20.50 -9.77
N GLU A 472 -31.54 20.69 -8.47
CA GLU A 472 -32.49 21.64 -7.90
C GLU A 472 -32.08 23.08 -8.24
N ASP A 473 -30.78 23.42 -8.09
CA ASP A 473 -30.23 24.73 -8.43
C ASP A 473 -30.33 25.02 -9.94
N VAL A 474 -30.10 24.00 -10.79
CA VAL A 474 -30.34 24.12 -12.25
C VAL A 474 -31.80 24.47 -12.54
N GLY A 475 -32.73 23.77 -11.87
CA GLY A 475 -34.15 24.08 -12.03
C GLY A 475 -34.50 25.50 -11.60
N ALA A 476 -33.93 25.98 -10.50
CA ALA A 476 -34.09 27.35 -10.04
C ALA A 476 -33.53 28.38 -11.05
N LEU A 477 -32.34 28.14 -11.60
CA LEU A 477 -31.70 29.00 -12.59
C LEU A 477 -32.42 29.00 -13.95
N GLN A 478 -33.01 27.89 -14.37
CA GLN A 478 -33.82 27.84 -15.60
C GLN A 478 -35.05 28.76 -15.52
N HIS A 479 -35.63 28.97 -14.34
CA HIS A 479 -36.73 29.91 -14.13
C HIS A 479 -36.28 31.37 -14.25
N GLU A 480 -34.96 31.67 -14.21
CA GLU A 480 -34.41 33.02 -14.37
C GLU A 480 -34.35 33.50 -15.82
N GLN A 481 -34.76 32.71 -16.79
CA GLN A 481 -35.00 33.23 -18.16
C GLN A 481 -35.99 34.40 -18.16
N GLY A 482 -36.92 34.44 -17.19
CA GLY A 482 -37.80 35.54 -16.93
C GLY A 482 -37.10 36.86 -16.59
N PHE A 483 -35.86 36.85 -16.09
CA PHE A 483 -35.05 38.06 -15.87
C PHE A 483 -34.74 38.80 -17.17
N ALA A 484 -34.21 38.09 -18.17
CA ALA A 484 -33.93 38.67 -19.47
C ALA A 484 -35.21 39.19 -20.18
N ASP A 485 -36.33 38.46 -20.01
CA ASP A 485 -37.62 38.89 -20.58
C ASP A 485 -38.15 40.16 -19.91
N GLN A 486 -37.92 40.35 -18.61
CA GLN A 486 -38.28 41.58 -17.90
C GLN A 486 -37.40 42.76 -18.34
N LEU A 487 -36.10 42.56 -18.60
CA LEU A 487 -35.23 43.59 -19.19
C LEU A 487 -35.70 43.98 -20.58
N ASP A 488 -36.06 43.02 -21.43
CA ASP A 488 -36.59 43.31 -22.77
C ASP A 488 -37.91 44.08 -22.71
N VAL A 489 -38.82 43.72 -21.79
CA VAL A 489 -40.06 44.48 -21.56
C VAL A 489 -39.75 45.91 -21.13
N GLY A 490 -38.80 46.10 -20.21
CA GLY A 490 -38.35 47.44 -19.80
C GLY A 490 -37.77 48.26 -20.95
N ALA A 491 -36.91 47.60 -21.76
CA ALA A 491 -36.33 48.23 -22.95
C ALA A 491 -37.39 48.69 -23.98
N VAL A 492 -38.40 47.84 -24.22
CA VAL A 492 -39.52 48.18 -25.12
C VAL A 492 -40.34 49.34 -24.57
N VAL A 493 -40.61 49.36 -23.27
CA VAL A 493 -41.35 50.45 -22.60
C VAL A 493 -40.59 51.76 -22.71
N LEU A 494 -39.28 51.76 -22.38
CA LEU A 494 -38.41 52.94 -22.49
C LEU A 494 -38.34 53.47 -23.90
N ASN A 495 -38.18 52.61 -24.91
CA ASN A 495 -38.13 53.01 -26.31
C ASN A 495 -39.46 53.65 -26.80
N ARG A 496 -40.61 53.16 -26.30
CA ARG A 496 -41.92 53.75 -26.64
C ARG A 496 -42.14 55.12 -25.99
N GLN A 497 -41.72 55.30 -24.74
CA GLN A 497 -41.81 56.54 -24.00
C GLN A 497 -40.87 57.62 -24.59
N ALA A 498 -39.74 57.20 -25.13
CA ALA A 498 -38.70 58.00 -25.72
C ALA A 498 -39.00 58.33 -27.20
N MET A 499 -40.25 58.70 -27.55
CA MET A 499 -40.59 59.10 -28.91
C MET A 499 -39.68 60.23 -29.43
N ALA A 500 -39.31 60.17 -30.73
CA ALA A 500 -38.36 61.07 -31.34
C ALA A 500 -38.78 62.53 -31.17
N THR A 501 -38.16 63.22 -30.23
CA THR A 501 -38.27 64.68 -30.06
C THR A 501 -36.99 65.28 -30.67
N GLU A 502 -37.11 66.31 -31.49
CA GLU A 502 -35.93 67.03 -31.91
C GLU A 502 -35.25 67.64 -30.69
N LEU A 503 -33.94 67.44 -30.58
CA LEU A 503 -33.16 67.93 -29.44
C LEU A 503 -33.11 69.45 -29.45
N SER A 504 -33.50 70.07 -28.38
CA SER A 504 -33.31 71.50 -28.14
C SER A 504 -31.88 71.79 -27.70
N ALA A 505 -31.47 73.05 -27.78
CA ALA A 505 -30.15 73.49 -27.33
C ALA A 505 -29.94 73.16 -25.81
N ALA A 506 -31.02 73.24 -25.01
CA ALA A 506 -30.97 72.81 -23.56
C ALA A 506 -30.75 71.31 -23.41
N ASP A 507 -31.40 70.51 -24.26
CA ASP A 507 -31.21 69.05 -24.24
C ASP A 507 -29.77 68.69 -24.61
N GLU A 508 -29.17 69.35 -25.65
CA GLU A 508 -27.79 69.11 -26.03
C GLU A 508 -26.80 69.45 -24.86
N GLU A 509 -27.04 70.55 -24.16
CA GLU A 509 -26.20 70.96 -23.04
C GLU A 509 -26.22 69.89 -21.90
N VAL A 510 -27.42 69.42 -21.57
CA VAL A 510 -27.60 68.35 -20.59
C VAL A 510 -26.91 67.03 -21.02
N LEU A 511 -27.10 66.66 -22.30
CA LEU A 511 -26.48 65.45 -22.85
C LEU A 511 -24.94 65.53 -22.89
N ARG A 512 -24.36 66.69 -23.24
CA ARG A 512 -22.92 66.91 -23.24
C ARG A 512 -22.29 66.77 -21.84
N ARG A 513 -23.08 66.95 -20.78
CA ARG A 513 -22.69 66.72 -19.39
C ARG A 513 -22.92 65.25 -18.94
N LEU A 514 -24.10 64.70 -19.26
CA LEU A 514 -24.49 63.40 -18.73
C LEU A 514 -23.92 62.18 -19.49
N LEU A 515 -23.69 62.30 -20.82
CA LEU A 515 -23.10 61.17 -21.57
C LEU A 515 -21.66 60.84 -21.14
N PRO A 516 -20.73 61.80 -20.95
CA PRO A 516 -19.40 61.49 -20.43
C PRO A 516 -19.44 60.95 -19.01
N TRP A 517 -20.37 61.45 -18.16
CA TRP A 517 -20.57 60.92 -16.81
C TRP A 517 -21.06 59.45 -16.85
N ALA A 518 -22.04 59.15 -17.71
CA ALA A 518 -22.52 57.78 -17.89
C ALA A 518 -21.42 56.84 -18.42
N ALA A 519 -20.59 57.32 -19.35
CA ALA A 519 -19.43 56.58 -19.86
C ALA A 519 -18.42 56.23 -18.75
N GLY A 520 -18.30 57.10 -17.74
CA GLY A 520 -17.45 56.89 -16.55
C GLY A 520 -17.95 55.80 -15.59
N LEU A 521 -19.24 55.43 -15.68
CA LEU A 521 -19.80 54.33 -14.86
C LEU A 521 -19.43 52.95 -15.41
N TYR A 522 -19.19 52.84 -16.72
CA TYR A 522 -19.08 51.54 -17.39
C TYR A 522 -17.83 50.77 -17.05
N THR A 523 -18.02 49.56 -16.62
CA THR A 523 -16.96 48.58 -16.33
C THR A 523 -16.69 47.68 -17.54
N MET A 524 -17.68 47.42 -18.39
CA MET A 524 -17.59 46.49 -19.52
C MET A 524 -17.36 47.18 -20.87
N ALA A 525 -16.64 46.46 -21.77
CA ALA A 525 -16.42 46.95 -23.13
C ALA A 525 -17.73 47.06 -23.95
N SER A 526 -18.65 46.08 -23.75
CA SER A 526 -19.96 46.07 -24.43
C SER A 526 -20.84 47.28 -24.10
N GLU A 527 -20.79 47.78 -22.85
CA GLU A 527 -21.50 48.97 -22.44
C GLU A 527 -21.00 50.21 -23.21
N ARG A 528 -19.68 50.33 -23.34
CA ARG A 528 -19.02 51.44 -24.08
C ARG A 528 -19.30 51.37 -25.57
N GLU A 529 -19.37 50.17 -26.14
CA GLU A 529 -19.72 49.96 -27.53
C GLU A 529 -21.16 50.42 -27.84
N ILE A 530 -22.12 50.00 -27.00
CA ILE A 530 -23.51 50.46 -27.10
C ILE A 530 -23.57 51.97 -26.92
N HIS A 531 -22.89 52.54 -25.92
CA HIS A 531 -22.88 53.96 -25.63
C HIS A 531 -22.36 54.81 -26.82
N ALA A 532 -21.35 54.31 -27.52
CA ALA A 532 -20.76 55.00 -28.67
C ALA A 532 -21.80 55.35 -29.76
N ALA A 533 -22.85 54.55 -29.94
CA ALA A 533 -23.93 54.77 -30.86
C ALA A 533 -24.86 55.93 -30.46
N PHE A 534 -24.78 56.40 -29.22
CA PHE A 534 -25.62 57.47 -28.65
C PHE A 534 -24.87 58.79 -28.43
N LEU A 535 -23.60 58.90 -28.86
CA LEU A 535 -22.82 60.13 -28.75
C LEU A 535 -23.36 61.18 -29.71
N LEU A 536 -23.35 62.42 -29.23
CA LEU A 536 -23.73 63.58 -30.10
C LEU A 536 -22.59 63.90 -31.06
N PRO A 537 -22.90 64.55 -32.20
CA PRO A 537 -21.87 65.01 -33.14
C PRO A 537 -20.78 65.82 -32.43
N GLY A 538 -19.52 65.50 -32.68
CA GLY A 538 -18.36 66.17 -32.09
C GLY A 538 -17.99 65.73 -30.66
N MET A 539 -18.64 64.70 -30.10
CA MET A 539 -18.19 64.00 -28.86
C MET A 539 -17.27 62.86 -29.23
N GLU A 540 -16.18 62.68 -28.44
CA GLU A 540 -15.27 61.56 -28.57
C GLU A 540 -15.62 60.48 -27.54
N GLN A 541 -15.37 59.24 -27.92
CA GLN A 541 -15.54 58.12 -27.00
C GLN A 541 -14.51 58.21 -25.85
N THR A 542 -14.98 58.23 -24.63
CA THR A 542 -14.10 58.26 -23.47
C THR A 542 -13.24 56.99 -23.44
N ALA A 543 -11.91 57.14 -23.41
CA ALA A 543 -10.99 56.02 -23.31
C ALA A 543 -11.29 55.17 -22.04
N ALA A 544 -11.17 53.88 -22.17
CA ALA A 544 -11.31 52.99 -21.00
C ALA A 544 -10.33 53.40 -19.89
N PRO A 545 -10.74 53.47 -18.63
CA PRO A 545 -9.78 53.58 -17.54
C PRO A 545 -8.77 52.42 -17.65
N PRO A 546 -7.47 52.66 -17.37
CA PRO A 546 -6.51 51.56 -17.36
C PRO A 546 -7.02 50.46 -16.41
N PRO A 547 -6.84 49.17 -16.77
CA PRO A 547 -7.21 48.11 -15.87
C PRO A 547 -6.53 48.37 -14.52
N ALA A 548 -7.29 48.30 -13.44
CA ALA A 548 -6.74 48.37 -12.09
C ALA A 548 -5.59 47.37 -12.03
N ALA A 549 -4.38 47.84 -11.67
CA ALA A 549 -3.27 46.95 -11.44
C ALA A 549 -3.73 45.98 -10.33
N PHE A 550 -3.84 44.71 -10.66
CA PHE A 550 -3.97 43.68 -9.64
C PHE A 550 -2.68 43.74 -8.85
N ASP A 551 -2.74 44.13 -7.59
CA ASP A 551 -1.67 43.89 -6.65
C ASP A 551 -1.52 42.38 -6.54
N ASP A 552 -0.38 41.86 -7.01
CA ASP A 552 0.02 40.44 -6.98
C ASP A 552 0.31 39.91 -5.54
N ASP A 553 -0.06 40.69 -4.52
CA ASP A 553 0.26 40.35 -3.10
C ASP A 553 -0.92 39.74 -2.32
N ASP A 554 -2.01 39.36 -2.98
CA ASP A 554 -3.07 38.61 -2.28
C ASP A 554 -2.95 37.13 -2.66
N ASP A 555 -2.14 36.39 -1.90
CA ASP A 555 -2.12 34.92 -1.83
C ASP A 555 -3.54 34.43 -1.49
N GLY A 556 -4.35 34.34 -2.52
CA GLY A 556 -5.76 34.04 -2.47
C GLY A 556 -6.06 32.66 -1.94
N LEU A 557 -6.61 32.62 -0.81
CA LEU A 557 -7.55 31.60 -0.36
C LEU A 557 -8.82 31.68 -1.22
N PHE A 558 -8.93 30.74 -2.19
CA PHE A 558 -10.21 30.19 -2.67
C PHE A 558 -10.01 28.72 -3.01
#